data_db818d4c4372f3f5ef7337369ef003dc
#
_entry.id   db818d4c4372f3f5ef7337369ef003dc
#
_cell.length_a   1.000
_cell.length_b   1.000
_cell.length_c   1.000
_cell.angle_alpha   90.00
_cell.angle_beta   90.00
_cell.angle_gamma   90.00
#
_symmetry.space_group_name_H-M   'P 1'
#
loop_
_entity.id
_entity.type
_entity.pdbx_description
1 polymer ?
#
loop_
_entity_poly.entity_id
_entity_poly.type
_entity_poly.pdbx_seq_one_letter_code
_entity_poly.pdbx_strand_id
1 'polypeptide(L)'
;LLWEKDGKEVVFLERVDRRTGRGCIACADISEGFWREPVAVIEEPFHMSFPMCFEWQNELYMIPETEMDQALNLYRCVEFPYKWEGAGIYMKGWSLVDSVLWSQNDGNMQFLASEYDPKDDFYTRYHAYEFQRADGQIKCRDLGRISDEYTLRSRMAGPVIEDKVPLAIVQRSTPGIYGYSIQFCKKEEYLPGRIVKEILPS
;
A
#
# COMPACT_ATOMS: atom_id res chain seq x y z
N LEU A 1 -3.01 -7.34 -4.67
CA LEU A 1 -1.68 -7.83 -4.28
C LEU A 1 -1.66 -9.35 -4.28
N LEU A 2 -0.76 -9.95 -5.07
CA LEU A 2 -0.51 -11.41 -5.05
C LEU A 2 0.35 -11.75 -3.82
N TRP A 3 0.01 -12.86 -3.16
CA TRP A 3 0.76 -13.39 -2.01
C TRP A 3 0.77 -14.91 -2.01
N GLU A 4 1.93 -15.48 -1.70
CA GLU A 4 2.09 -16.93 -1.55
C GLU A 4 2.61 -17.24 -0.13
N LYS A 5 1.98 -18.21 0.53
CA LYS A 5 2.42 -18.72 1.82
C LYS A 5 1.91 -20.16 2.04
N ASP A 6 2.78 -21.04 2.53
CA ASP A 6 2.46 -22.43 2.86
C ASP A 6 1.79 -23.20 1.71
N GLY A 7 2.20 -22.93 0.46
CA GLY A 7 1.67 -23.54 -0.75
C GLY A 7 0.29 -23.04 -1.17
N LYS A 8 -0.22 -21.97 -0.56
CA LYS A 8 -1.43 -21.26 -1.00
C LYS A 8 -1.06 -19.98 -1.72
N GLU A 9 -1.62 -19.82 -2.91
CA GLU A 9 -1.53 -18.57 -3.69
C GLU A 9 -2.85 -17.82 -3.58
N VAL A 10 -2.79 -16.57 -3.17
CA VAL A 10 -3.96 -15.74 -2.96
C VAL A 10 -3.76 -14.34 -3.54
N VAL A 11 -4.87 -13.69 -3.88
CA VAL A 11 -4.89 -12.27 -4.24
C VAL A 11 -5.69 -11.51 -3.19
N PHE A 12 -5.03 -10.58 -2.50
CA PHE A 12 -5.71 -9.56 -1.71
C PHE A 12 -6.10 -8.40 -2.63
N LEU A 13 -7.35 -7.97 -2.53
CA LEU A 13 -7.95 -6.96 -3.39
C LEU A 13 -8.97 -6.11 -2.65
N GLU A 14 -9.26 -4.96 -3.18
CA GLU A 14 -10.40 -4.16 -2.77
C GLU A 14 -11.69 -4.75 -3.34
N ARG A 15 -12.68 -4.94 -2.49
CA ARG A 15 -14.05 -5.31 -2.88
C ARG A 15 -15.01 -4.20 -2.48
N VAL A 16 -15.64 -3.57 -3.47
CA VAL A 16 -16.55 -2.46 -3.25
C VAL A 16 -18.00 -2.93 -3.17
N ASP A 17 -18.69 -2.59 -2.09
CA ASP A 17 -20.15 -2.71 -2.02
C ASP A 17 -20.78 -1.63 -2.91
N ARG A 18 -21.40 -2.06 -4.01
CA ARG A 18 -22.02 -1.15 -4.99
C ARG A 18 -23.14 -0.28 -4.43
N ARG A 19 -23.76 -0.70 -3.33
CA ARG A 19 -24.86 0.03 -2.69
C ARG A 19 -24.35 1.18 -1.85
N THR A 20 -23.25 1.00 -1.16
CA THR A 20 -22.66 2.00 -0.23
C THR A 20 -21.48 2.75 -0.83
N GLY A 21 -20.85 2.21 -1.88
CA GLY A 21 -19.58 2.70 -2.41
C GLY A 21 -18.38 2.41 -1.50
N ARG A 22 -18.58 1.65 -0.41
CA ARG A 22 -17.53 1.37 0.56
C ARG A 22 -16.72 0.15 0.15
N GLY A 23 -15.40 0.29 0.12
CA GLY A 23 -14.45 -0.79 -0.08
C GLY A 23 -14.10 -1.49 1.22
N CYS A 24 -13.87 -2.80 1.14
CA CYS A 24 -13.25 -3.63 2.17
C CYS A 24 -12.12 -4.43 1.54
N ILE A 25 -11.24 -5.01 2.36
CA ILE A 25 -10.23 -5.92 1.84
C ILE A 25 -10.80 -7.32 1.75
N ALA A 26 -10.66 -7.92 0.57
CA ALA A 26 -11.07 -9.29 0.28
C ALA A 26 -9.87 -10.12 -0.18
N CYS A 27 -10.02 -11.43 -0.05
CA CYS A 27 -9.06 -12.43 -0.46
C CYS A 27 -9.70 -13.41 -1.45
N ALA A 28 -9.05 -13.64 -2.59
CA ALA A 28 -9.38 -14.69 -3.54
C ALA A 28 -8.28 -15.74 -3.54
N ASP A 29 -8.63 -17.00 -3.33
CA ASP A 29 -7.73 -18.15 -3.49
C ASP A 29 -7.58 -18.46 -4.99
N ILE A 30 -6.34 -18.56 -5.46
CA ILE A 30 -6.01 -18.88 -6.85
C ILE A 30 -5.09 -20.10 -6.98
N SER A 31 -4.87 -20.83 -5.89
CA SER A 31 -3.92 -21.96 -5.81
C SER A 31 -4.20 -23.08 -6.81
N GLU A 32 -5.46 -23.24 -7.25
CA GLU A 32 -5.86 -24.26 -8.23
C GLU A 32 -5.87 -23.73 -9.69
N GLY A 33 -5.31 -22.53 -9.93
CA GLY A 33 -5.22 -21.92 -11.25
C GLY A 33 -6.53 -21.27 -11.75
N PHE A 34 -7.54 -21.13 -10.89
CA PHE A 34 -8.77 -20.38 -11.16
C PHE A 34 -9.18 -19.54 -9.96
N TRP A 35 -9.88 -18.44 -10.23
CA TRP A 35 -10.36 -17.53 -9.20
C TRP A 35 -11.54 -18.13 -8.45
N ARG A 36 -11.44 -18.20 -7.14
CA ARG A 36 -12.61 -18.39 -6.26
C ARG A 36 -13.24 -17.05 -5.94
N GLU A 37 -14.52 -17.06 -5.61
CA GLU A 37 -15.23 -15.84 -5.18
C GLU A 37 -14.48 -15.16 -4.02
N PRO A 38 -14.12 -13.88 -4.13
CA PRO A 38 -13.39 -13.19 -3.08
C PRO A 38 -14.21 -13.10 -1.78
N VAL A 39 -13.59 -13.48 -0.68
CA VAL A 39 -14.18 -13.40 0.66
C VAL A 39 -13.62 -12.18 1.37
N ALA A 40 -14.47 -11.35 2.01
CA ALA A 40 -14.01 -10.25 2.84
C ALA A 40 -13.18 -10.78 4.02
N VAL A 41 -12.01 -10.20 4.22
CA VAL A 41 -11.07 -10.58 5.29
C VAL A 41 -10.84 -9.47 6.30
N ILE A 42 -11.02 -8.19 5.89
CA ILE A 42 -11.02 -7.03 6.78
C ILE A 42 -12.14 -6.10 6.33
N GLU A 43 -13.06 -5.78 7.24
CA GLU A 43 -14.16 -4.84 7.03
C GLU A 43 -14.19 -3.85 8.18
N GLU A 44 -14.25 -2.56 7.86
CA GLU A 44 -14.34 -1.46 8.81
C GLU A 44 -15.52 -0.53 8.45
N PRO A 45 -15.97 0.35 9.34
CA PRO A 45 -17.04 1.30 9.03
C PRO A 45 -16.64 2.38 7.99
N PHE A 46 -15.37 2.46 7.62
CA PHE A 46 -14.83 3.36 6.60
C PHE A 46 -14.35 2.58 5.36
N HIS A 47 -14.08 3.30 4.29
CA HIS A 47 -13.55 2.74 3.05
C HIS A 47 -12.11 2.24 3.23
N MET A 48 -11.80 1.09 2.64
CA MET A 48 -10.47 0.50 2.61
C MET A 48 -10.12 0.09 1.20
N SER A 49 -8.88 0.35 0.79
CA SER A 49 -8.33 -0.03 -0.51
C SER A 49 -6.84 -0.39 -0.41
N PHE A 50 -6.19 -0.63 -1.52
CA PHE A 50 -4.74 -0.79 -1.67
C PHE A 50 -4.09 -1.67 -0.57
N PRO A 51 -4.41 -2.98 -0.46
CA PRO A 51 -3.86 -3.86 0.56
C PRO A 51 -2.36 -4.06 0.35
N MET A 52 -1.52 -3.52 1.23
CA MET A 52 -0.07 -3.74 1.22
C MET A 52 0.31 -4.75 2.30
N CYS A 53 0.69 -5.95 1.88
CA CYS A 53 1.17 -7.00 2.79
C CYS A 53 2.70 -7.00 2.89
N PHE A 54 3.21 -7.38 4.05
CA PHE A 54 4.63 -7.57 4.30
C PHE A 54 4.87 -8.56 5.44
N GLU A 55 5.97 -9.29 5.36
CA GLU A 55 6.43 -10.13 6.47
C GLU A 55 7.37 -9.34 7.38
N TRP A 56 7.16 -9.49 8.68
CA TRP A 56 8.00 -8.88 9.69
C TRP A 56 8.16 -9.81 10.89
N GLN A 57 9.39 -10.26 11.14
CA GLN A 57 9.73 -11.18 12.23
C GLN A 57 8.86 -12.46 12.22
N ASN A 58 8.72 -13.07 11.04
CA ASN A 58 7.92 -14.27 10.76
C ASN A 58 6.40 -14.12 10.96
N GLU A 59 5.90 -12.90 11.10
CA GLU A 59 4.47 -12.61 11.11
C GLU A 59 4.09 -11.84 9.84
N LEU A 60 2.90 -12.12 9.30
CA LEU A 60 2.35 -11.42 8.16
C LEU A 60 1.49 -10.25 8.62
N TYR A 61 1.76 -9.09 8.08
CA TYR A 61 1.04 -7.85 8.33
C TYR A 61 0.43 -7.29 7.05
N MET A 62 -0.58 -6.44 7.22
CA MET A 62 -1.20 -5.67 6.15
C MET A 62 -1.44 -4.24 6.59
N ILE A 63 -1.09 -3.29 5.72
CA ILE A 63 -1.47 -1.89 5.81
C ILE A 63 -2.33 -1.59 4.59
N PRO A 64 -3.66 -1.63 4.69
CA PRO A 64 -4.51 -1.11 3.64
C PRO A 64 -4.50 0.43 3.66
N GLU A 65 -4.92 1.04 2.58
CA GLU A 65 -5.30 2.45 2.59
C GLU A 65 -6.53 2.64 3.46
N THR A 66 -6.45 3.56 4.41
CA THR A 66 -7.49 3.91 5.37
C THR A 66 -7.59 5.43 5.53
N GLU A 67 -7.49 6.15 4.42
CA GLU A 67 -7.48 7.61 4.37
C GLU A 67 -8.72 8.21 5.05
N MET A 68 -9.89 7.62 4.85
CA MET A 68 -11.15 8.11 5.47
C MET A 68 -11.14 8.06 7.00
N ASP A 69 -10.32 7.23 7.61
CA ASP A 69 -10.09 7.18 9.07
C ASP A 69 -9.03 8.21 9.52
N GLN A 70 -8.37 8.87 8.56
CA GLN A 70 -7.25 9.78 8.80
C GLN A 70 -6.17 9.17 9.71
N ALA A 71 -5.84 7.91 9.48
CA ALA A 71 -4.85 7.18 10.22
C ALA A 71 -4.32 5.99 9.39
N LEU A 72 -3.19 5.44 9.79
CA LEU A 72 -2.70 4.15 9.29
C LEU A 72 -3.20 3.04 10.22
N ASN A 73 -4.02 2.15 9.70
CA ASN A 73 -4.49 0.97 10.42
C ASN A 73 -3.64 -0.24 10.02
N LEU A 74 -2.92 -0.80 10.98
CA LEU A 74 -2.10 -1.99 10.82
C LEU A 74 -2.87 -3.22 11.26
N TYR A 75 -2.86 -4.27 10.44
CA TYR A 75 -3.48 -5.56 10.74
C TYR A 75 -2.43 -6.66 10.75
N ARG A 76 -2.63 -7.67 11.59
CA ARG A 76 -1.81 -8.88 11.67
C ARG A 76 -2.63 -10.08 11.23
N CYS A 77 -2.06 -10.94 10.40
CA CYS A 77 -2.65 -12.21 10.04
C CYS A 77 -2.52 -13.21 11.20
N VAL A 78 -3.64 -13.71 11.70
CA VAL A 78 -3.66 -14.73 12.75
C VAL A 78 -3.92 -16.14 12.20
N GLU A 79 -4.61 -16.24 11.05
CA GLU A 79 -4.81 -17.49 10.32
C GLU A 79 -4.86 -17.19 8.81
N PHE A 80 -3.79 -17.55 8.12
CA PHE A 80 -3.63 -17.25 6.70
C PHE A 80 -4.60 -18.05 5.82
N PRO A 81 -5.24 -17.43 4.83
CA PRO A 81 -5.20 -16.00 4.50
C PRO A 81 -6.39 -15.20 5.05
N TYR A 82 -7.28 -15.81 5.82
CA TYR A 82 -8.64 -15.31 6.03
C TYR A 82 -8.87 -14.57 7.34
N LYS A 83 -7.99 -14.73 8.34
CA LYS A 83 -8.24 -14.16 9.66
C LYS A 83 -7.20 -13.11 10.04
N TRP A 84 -7.66 -11.90 10.22
CA TRP A 84 -6.85 -10.75 10.53
C TRP A 84 -7.35 -10.08 11.81
N GLU A 85 -6.44 -9.48 12.57
CA GLU A 85 -6.76 -8.67 13.74
C GLU A 85 -6.04 -7.33 13.69
N GLY A 86 -6.63 -6.28 14.30
CA GLY A 86 -5.98 -4.98 14.42
C GLY A 86 -4.71 -5.07 15.26
N ALA A 87 -3.59 -4.60 14.72
CA ALA A 87 -2.28 -4.57 15.39
C ALA A 87 -1.88 -3.16 15.85
N GLY A 88 -2.65 -2.14 15.50
CA GLY A 88 -2.46 -0.78 15.96
C GLY A 88 -2.97 0.27 14.97
N ILE A 89 -3.17 1.49 15.49
CA ILE A 89 -3.57 2.66 14.74
C ILE A 89 -2.50 3.73 14.92
N TYR A 90 -1.94 4.18 13.81
CA TYR A 90 -0.78 5.08 13.79
C TYR A 90 -1.05 6.31 12.93
N MET A 91 -0.17 7.30 12.97
CA MET A 91 -0.20 8.50 12.13
C MET A 91 -1.57 9.19 12.11
N LYS A 92 -2.21 9.31 13.28
CA LYS A 92 -3.53 9.95 13.41
C LYS A 92 -3.50 11.41 12.97
N GLY A 93 -4.50 11.81 12.19
CA GLY A 93 -4.60 13.14 11.59
C GLY A 93 -3.90 13.27 10.23
N TRP A 94 -3.33 12.17 9.72
CA TRP A 94 -2.74 12.13 8.39
C TRP A 94 -3.64 11.41 7.40
N SER A 95 -3.84 12.03 6.25
CA SER A 95 -4.48 11.39 5.09
C SER A 95 -3.40 10.83 4.17
N LEU A 96 -2.96 9.59 4.45
CA LEU A 96 -1.94 8.89 3.68
C LEU A 96 -2.59 7.79 2.85
N VAL A 97 -2.21 7.74 1.57
CA VAL A 97 -2.73 6.78 0.59
C VAL A 97 -1.58 5.99 -0.04
N ASP A 98 -1.90 4.81 -0.57
CA ASP A 98 -0.99 3.98 -1.37
C ASP A 98 0.36 3.70 -0.69
N SER A 99 0.32 3.31 0.59
CA SER A 99 1.53 2.96 1.35
C SER A 99 2.23 1.74 0.76
N VAL A 100 3.54 1.83 0.53
CA VAL A 100 4.36 0.69 0.08
C VAL A 100 5.57 0.49 0.97
N LEU A 101 5.96 -0.77 1.18
CA LEU A 101 7.22 -1.09 1.85
C LEU A 101 8.37 -0.60 0.97
N TRP A 102 9.16 0.35 1.51
CA TRP A 102 10.25 0.98 0.77
C TRP A 102 11.59 0.35 1.06
N SER A 103 11.86 0.06 2.31
CA SER A 103 13.09 -0.63 2.73
C SER A 103 12.90 -1.35 4.05
N GLN A 104 13.75 -2.34 4.27
CA GLN A 104 13.87 -3.04 5.55
C GLN A 104 15.32 -2.89 6.02
N ASN A 105 15.55 -2.23 7.14
CA ASN A 105 16.86 -1.97 7.70
C ASN A 105 16.88 -2.27 9.20
N ASP A 106 17.84 -3.07 9.65
CA ASP A 106 18.05 -3.39 11.08
C ASP A 106 16.77 -3.87 11.81
N GLY A 107 15.92 -4.62 11.09
CA GLY A 107 14.66 -5.12 11.63
C GLY A 107 13.52 -4.11 11.66
N ASN A 108 13.73 -2.88 11.17
CA ASN A 108 12.70 -1.86 11.00
C ASN A 108 12.11 -1.91 9.59
N MET A 109 10.85 -1.54 9.48
CA MET A 109 10.10 -1.54 8.21
C MET A 109 9.79 -0.10 7.83
N GLN A 110 10.47 0.42 6.80
CA GLN A 110 10.26 1.78 6.29
C GLN A 110 9.28 1.78 5.13
N PHE A 111 8.32 2.68 5.18
CA PHE A 111 7.28 2.85 4.18
C PHE A 111 7.32 4.22 3.54
N LEU A 112 6.86 4.25 2.30
CA LEU A 112 6.57 5.46 1.56
C LEU A 112 5.08 5.50 1.23
N ALA A 113 4.42 6.61 1.49
CA ALA A 113 3.02 6.85 1.17
C ALA A 113 2.86 8.17 0.43
N SER A 114 1.74 8.36 -0.23
CA SER A 114 1.34 9.61 -0.83
C SER A 114 0.46 10.40 0.16
N GLU A 115 0.70 11.70 0.33
CA GLU A 115 -0.22 12.57 1.06
C GLU A 115 -1.42 12.87 0.16
N TYR A 116 -2.62 12.58 0.64
CA TYR A 116 -3.85 12.90 -0.08
C TYR A 116 -4.25 14.35 0.20
N ASP A 117 -4.43 15.14 -0.87
CA ASP A 117 -5.02 16.47 -0.81
C ASP A 117 -6.32 16.47 -1.64
N PRO A 118 -7.51 16.57 -1.00
CA PRO A 118 -8.79 16.58 -1.73
C PRO A 118 -8.98 17.79 -2.66
N LYS A 119 -8.14 18.81 -2.55
CA LYS A 119 -8.15 19.98 -3.42
C LYS A 119 -7.25 19.82 -4.63
N ASP A 120 -6.33 18.89 -4.60
CA ASP A 120 -5.33 18.70 -5.64
C ASP A 120 -4.95 17.23 -5.85
N ASP A 121 -5.82 16.49 -6.55
CA ASP A 121 -5.55 15.11 -6.96
C ASP A 121 -4.39 14.95 -7.94
N PHE A 122 -3.80 16.05 -8.42
CA PHE A 122 -2.78 15.99 -9.47
C PHE A 122 -1.36 16.00 -8.93
N TYR A 123 -1.14 16.53 -7.76
CA TYR A 123 0.18 16.62 -7.16
C TYR A 123 0.24 15.77 -5.91
N THR A 124 1.26 14.95 -5.84
CA THR A 124 1.50 14.09 -4.69
C THR A 124 2.76 14.54 -3.99
N ARG A 125 2.69 14.63 -2.68
CA ARG A 125 3.84 14.70 -1.80
C ARG A 125 4.06 13.34 -1.17
N TYR A 126 5.29 12.91 -1.11
CA TYR A 126 5.62 11.64 -0.46
C TYR A 126 5.98 11.85 0.99
N HIS A 127 5.40 11.01 1.81
CA HIS A 127 5.62 10.95 3.24
C HIS A 127 6.23 9.61 3.61
N ALA A 128 7.30 9.64 4.42
CA ALA A 128 7.93 8.43 4.91
C ALA A 128 7.59 8.19 6.38
N TYR A 129 7.42 6.94 6.74
CA TYR A 129 7.26 6.51 8.12
C TYR A 129 7.92 5.13 8.33
N GLU A 130 8.16 4.77 9.57
CA GLU A 130 8.87 3.55 9.91
C GLU A 130 8.20 2.83 11.07
N PHE A 131 7.98 1.53 10.92
CA PHE A 131 7.62 0.66 12.04
C PHE A 131 8.85 0.06 12.67
N GLN A 132 8.87 0.09 13.99
CA GLN A 132 9.92 -0.46 14.85
C GLN A 132 9.27 -1.31 15.94
N ARG A 133 9.95 -2.37 16.36
CA ARG A 133 9.58 -3.08 17.60
C ARG A 133 10.45 -2.60 18.74
N ALA A 134 9.83 -2.08 19.78
CA ALA A 134 10.48 -1.66 21.00
C ALA A 134 9.64 -2.11 22.21
N ASP A 135 10.26 -2.74 23.18
CA ASP A 135 9.61 -3.22 24.40
C ASP A 135 8.40 -4.14 24.15
N GLY A 136 8.49 -4.98 23.12
CA GLY A 136 7.42 -5.90 22.71
C GLY A 136 6.23 -5.24 22.00
N GLN A 137 6.30 -3.94 21.75
CA GLN A 137 5.25 -3.17 21.08
C GLN A 137 5.70 -2.69 19.70
N ILE A 138 4.75 -2.55 18.80
CA ILE A 138 4.97 -1.88 17.51
C ILE A 138 4.83 -0.38 17.75
N LYS A 139 5.86 0.37 17.32
CA LYS A 139 5.88 1.83 17.33
C LYS A 139 6.00 2.32 15.88
N CYS A 140 5.30 3.39 15.56
CA CYS A 140 5.43 4.06 14.27
C CYS A 140 6.17 5.39 14.49
N ARG A 141 7.22 5.59 13.73
CA ARG A 141 7.99 6.84 13.70
C ARG A 141 7.66 7.58 12.42
N ASP A 142 7.19 8.80 12.55
CA ASP A 142 7.04 9.73 11.44
C ASP A 142 8.44 10.20 11.00
N LEU A 143 8.77 9.99 9.73
CA LEU A 143 10.02 10.44 9.13
C LEU A 143 9.84 11.75 8.34
N GLY A 144 8.58 12.19 8.17
CA GLY A 144 8.24 13.42 7.50
C GLY A 144 8.18 13.30 5.97
N ARG A 145 8.00 14.45 5.35
CA ARG A 145 8.01 14.57 3.88
C ARG A 145 9.40 14.33 3.33
N ILE A 146 9.48 13.56 2.24
CA ILE A 146 10.75 13.32 1.56
C ILE A 146 11.20 14.55 0.77
N SER A 147 10.26 15.32 0.21
CA SER A 147 10.53 16.60 -0.39
C SER A 147 9.30 17.51 -0.27
N ASP A 148 9.53 18.83 -0.21
CA ASP A 148 8.45 19.82 -0.29
C ASP A 148 7.98 20.05 -1.74
N GLU A 149 8.71 19.54 -2.72
CA GLU A 149 8.33 19.61 -4.11
C GLU A 149 7.22 18.58 -4.40
N TYR A 150 6.16 19.05 -5.03
CA TYR A 150 5.14 18.16 -5.58
C TYR A 150 5.74 17.35 -6.71
N THR A 151 5.76 16.04 -6.58
CA THR A 151 6.04 15.16 -7.70
C THR A 151 4.80 15.12 -8.59
N LEU A 152 5.01 15.40 -9.87
CA LEU A 152 3.96 15.44 -10.86
C LEU A 152 3.13 14.14 -10.85
N ARG A 153 1.92 14.21 -10.26
CA ARG A 153 0.80 13.32 -10.57
C ARG A 153 1.08 11.83 -10.45
N SER A 154 1.86 11.42 -9.48
CA SER A 154 2.15 10.02 -9.28
C SER A 154 1.84 9.57 -7.86
N ARG A 155 1.10 8.47 -7.76
CA ARG A 155 0.91 7.70 -6.53
C ARG A 155 1.60 6.35 -6.69
N MET A 156 1.88 5.68 -5.60
CA MET A 156 2.33 4.30 -5.67
C MET A 156 1.24 3.42 -6.29
N ALA A 157 1.62 2.52 -7.19
CA ALA A 157 0.68 1.65 -7.90
C ALA A 157 0.87 0.17 -7.56
N GLY A 158 1.78 -0.14 -6.66
CA GLY A 158 2.08 -1.50 -6.22
C GLY A 158 3.37 -1.57 -5.42
N PRO A 159 3.73 -2.75 -4.93
CA PRO A 159 4.96 -2.96 -4.18
C PRO A 159 6.19 -2.65 -5.03
N VAL A 160 7.29 -2.35 -4.35
CA VAL A 160 8.60 -2.28 -5.02
C VAL A 160 8.94 -3.66 -5.59
N ILE A 161 9.33 -3.70 -6.86
CA ILE A 161 9.83 -4.93 -7.47
C ILE A 161 11.32 -5.03 -7.11
N GLU A 162 11.64 -5.99 -6.23
CA GLU A 162 13.01 -6.26 -5.83
C GLU A 162 13.65 -7.23 -6.84
N ASP A 163 14.51 -6.69 -7.69
CA ASP A 163 15.34 -7.44 -8.67
C ASP A 163 16.75 -6.83 -8.65
N LYS A 164 17.60 -7.19 -9.60
CA LYS A 164 18.96 -6.63 -9.78
C LYS A 164 19.00 -5.12 -9.76
N VAL A 165 17.93 -4.49 -10.26
CA VAL A 165 17.67 -3.06 -10.15
C VAL A 165 16.27 -2.92 -9.56
N PRO A 166 16.13 -2.55 -8.28
CA PRO A 166 14.82 -2.36 -7.68
C PRO A 166 14.00 -1.28 -8.37
N LEU A 167 12.73 -1.58 -8.66
CA LEU A 167 11.81 -0.68 -9.38
C LEU A 167 10.62 -0.31 -8.50
N ALA A 168 10.38 0.98 -8.37
CA ALA A 168 9.12 1.52 -7.85
C ALA A 168 8.09 1.56 -8.99
N ILE A 169 6.87 1.15 -8.68
CA ILE A 169 5.73 1.21 -9.60
C ILE A 169 4.87 2.39 -9.19
N VAL A 170 4.66 3.34 -10.11
CA VAL A 170 3.89 4.53 -9.83
C VAL A 170 2.80 4.75 -10.87
N GLN A 171 1.68 5.27 -10.40
CA GLN A 171 0.55 5.65 -11.24
C GLN A 171 0.59 7.16 -11.48
N ARG A 172 0.54 7.55 -12.74
CA ARG A 172 0.40 8.94 -13.14
C ARG A 172 -1.04 9.23 -13.55
N SER A 173 -1.59 10.32 -13.04
CA SER A 173 -2.89 10.85 -13.47
C SER A 173 -2.71 12.14 -14.27
N THR A 174 -3.69 12.50 -15.09
CA THR A 174 -3.74 13.77 -15.83
C THR A 174 -5.08 14.45 -15.56
N PRO A 175 -5.24 15.78 -15.79
CA PRO A 175 -6.54 16.41 -15.62
C PRO A 175 -7.66 15.64 -16.31
N GLY A 176 -8.64 15.19 -15.53
CA GLY A 176 -9.78 14.41 -16.02
C GLY A 176 -9.54 12.93 -16.27
N ILE A 177 -8.31 12.40 -16.13
CA ILE A 177 -8.04 10.97 -16.31
C ILE A 177 -7.22 10.45 -15.14
N TYR A 178 -7.87 9.73 -14.23
CA TYR A 178 -7.22 8.99 -13.17
C TYR A 178 -6.51 7.76 -13.73
N GLY A 179 -5.27 7.52 -13.29
CA GLY A 179 -4.51 6.35 -13.75
C GLY A 179 -4.16 6.37 -15.24
N TYR A 180 -3.78 7.55 -15.76
CA TYR A 180 -3.43 7.72 -17.17
C TYR A 180 -2.30 6.78 -17.63
N SER A 181 -1.30 6.57 -16.81
CA SER A 181 -0.18 5.65 -17.11
C SER A 181 0.39 5.00 -15.87
N ILE A 182 1.04 3.86 -16.06
CA ILE A 182 1.89 3.21 -15.06
C ILE A 182 3.34 3.41 -15.45
N GLN A 183 4.15 3.88 -14.52
CA GLN A 183 5.55 4.14 -14.71
C GLN A 183 6.38 3.22 -13.82
N PHE A 184 7.49 2.73 -14.37
CA PHE A 184 8.50 2.00 -13.62
C PHE A 184 9.72 2.91 -13.47
N CYS A 185 10.09 3.19 -12.23
CA CYS A 185 11.20 4.08 -11.91
C CYS A 185 12.23 3.30 -11.10
N LYS A 186 13.52 3.56 -11.33
CA LYS A 186 14.52 2.98 -10.43
C LYS A 186 14.30 3.50 -9.02
N LYS A 187 14.23 2.61 -8.05
CA LYS A 187 13.99 2.95 -6.65
C LYS A 187 14.96 4.00 -6.13
N GLU A 188 16.26 3.86 -6.45
CA GLU A 188 17.32 4.77 -6.03
C GLU A 188 17.20 6.18 -6.66
N GLU A 189 16.56 6.28 -7.82
CA GLU A 189 16.47 7.52 -8.59
C GLU A 189 15.03 8.08 -8.54
N TYR A 190 14.12 7.43 -7.79
CA TYR A 190 12.71 7.78 -7.84
C TYR A 190 12.39 9.18 -7.27
N LEU A 191 13.18 9.67 -6.34
CA LEU A 191 13.00 11.00 -5.75
C LEU A 191 14.23 11.89 -6.02
N PRO A 192 14.26 12.60 -7.14
CA PRO A 192 13.30 12.88 -8.21
C PRO A 192 13.35 11.88 -9.39
N GLY A 193 12.69 10.79 -9.31
CA GLY A 193 12.79 9.61 -10.10
C GLY A 193 13.03 9.72 -11.61
N ARG A 194 13.89 8.86 -12.10
CA ARG A 194 14.13 8.67 -13.53
C ARG A 194 13.25 7.54 -14.06
N ILE A 195 12.32 7.87 -14.95
CA ILE A 195 11.44 6.88 -15.58
C ILE A 195 12.28 5.89 -16.39
N VAL A 196 12.12 4.61 -16.10
CA VAL A 196 12.74 3.50 -16.86
C VAL A 196 11.80 3.00 -17.92
N LYS A 197 10.49 2.93 -17.62
CA LYS A 197 9.45 2.47 -18.54
C LYS A 197 8.12 3.11 -18.15
N GLU A 198 7.35 3.50 -19.16
CA GLU A 198 5.96 3.96 -19.00
C GLU A 198 5.04 3.08 -19.84
N ILE A 199 3.91 2.68 -19.27
CA ILE A 199 2.84 1.98 -19.97
C ILE A 199 1.68 2.95 -20.09
N LEU A 200 1.37 3.31 -21.33
CA LEU A 200 0.23 4.16 -21.66
C LEU A 200 -1.03 3.31 -21.92
N PRO A 201 -2.23 3.85 -21.70
CA PRO A 201 -3.46 3.19 -22.12
C PRO A 201 -3.48 2.98 -23.64
N SER A 202 -4.01 1.86 -24.07
CA SER A 202 -4.23 1.50 -25.48
C SER A 202 -5.44 2.21 -26.05
#